data_c2ac819170e55aeac0ee67fc5263f45e
#
_entry.id   c2ac819170e55aeac0ee67fc5263f45e
#
_cell.length_a   1.000
_cell.length_b   1.000
_cell.length_c   1.000
_cell.angle_alpha   90.00
_cell.angle_beta   90.00
_cell.angle_gamma   90.00
#
_symmetry.space_group_name_H-M   'P 1'
#
loop_
_entity.id
_entity.type
_entity.pdbx_description
1 polymer ?
#
loop_
_entity_poly.entity_id
_entity_poly.type
_entity_poly.pdbx_seq_one_letter_code
_entity_poly.pdbx_strand_id
1 'polypeptide(L)' 'MAGVKKYAKGEAAPVLVRVDLAVLERIDELRRAAPDLPSRPEAIRRLVEKALDDGHDAAA' A
#
# COMPACT_ATOMS: atom_id res chain seq x y z
N MET A 1 14.92 -3.87 20.09
CA MET A 1 15.46 -3.35 18.88
C MET A 1 15.37 -1.85 18.78
N ALA A 2 16.49 -1.29 18.77
CA ALA A 2 16.52 0.16 18.66
C ALA A 2 16.04 0.57 17.29
N GLY A 3 15.46 1.70 17.19
CA GLY A 3 15.02 2.20 15.92
C GLY A 3 13.62 1.81 15.52
N VAL A 4 13.03 0.90 16.21
CA VAL A 4 11.65 0.57 15.91
C VAL A 4 10.76 1.61 16.56
N LYS A 5 10.05 2.33 15.75
CA LYS A 5 9.10 3.31 16.25
C LYS A 5 7.73 2.69 16.32
N LYS A 6 7.04 3.03 17.36
CA LYS A 6 5.67 2.61 17.51
C LYS A 6 4.76 3.78 17.17
N TYR A 7 3.88 3.55 16.23
CA TYR A 7 2.93 4.56 15.83
C TYR A 7 1.60 4.25 16.47
N ALA A 8 0.90 5.27 16.86
CA ALA A 8 -0.41 5.10 17.42
C ALA A 8 -1.33 4.53 16.34
N LYS A 9 -2.34 3.81 16.78
CA LYS A 9 -3.30 3.24 15.85
C LYS A 9 -3.96 4.38 15.06
N GLY A 10 -3.96 4.24 13.75
CA GLY A 10 -4.51 5.26 12.90
C GLY A 10 -3.50 6.30 12.44
N GLU A 11 -2.32 6.31 13.02
CA GLU A 11 -1.27 7.19 12.55
C GLU A 11 -0.67 6.65 11.26
N ALA A 12 -0.26 7.57 10.39
CA ALA A 12 0.40 7.19 9.16
C ALA A 12 1.88 7.52 9.25
N ALA A 13 2.69 6.65 8.68
CA ALA A 13 4.12 6.87 8.58
C ALA A 13 4.53 6.88 7.12
N PRO A 14 5.39 7.80 6.70
CA PRO A 14 5.85 7.80 5.32
C PRO A 14 6.80 6.64 5.09
N VAL A 15 6.59 5.93 3.98
CA VAL A 15 7.44 4.81 3.60
C VAL A 15 7.76 4.94 2.13
N LEU A 16 9.03 4.94 1.81
CA LEU A 16 9.46 5.04 0.42
C LEU A 16 9.75 3.64 -0.09
N VAL A 17 9.10 3.27 -1.18
CA VAL A 17 9.24 1.94 -1.76
C VAL A 17 9.47 2.09 -3.26
N ARG A 18 10.40 1.32 -3.79
CA ARG A 18 10.60 1.24 -5.23
C ARG A 18 9.63 0.22 -5.80
N VAL A 19 9.03 0.58 -6.92
CA VAL A 19 8.04 -0.27 -7.57
C VAL A 19 8.45 -0.46 -9.02
N ASP A 20 8.45 -1.71 -9.47
CA ASP A 20 8.70 -2.01 -10.87
C ASP A 20 7.74 -1.25 -11.77
N LEU A 21 8.24 -0.83 -12.93
CA LEU A 21 7.38 -0.11 -13.87
C LEU A 21 6.17 -0.95 -14.28
N ALA A 22 6.36 -2.26 -14.46
CA ALA A 22 5.25 -3.11 -14.82
C ALA A 22 4.19 -3.13 -13.72
N VAL A 23 4.62 -3.17 -12.47
CA VAL A 23 3.69 -3.13 -11.34
C VAL A 23 3.02 -1.78 -11.25
N LEU A 24 3.77 -0.72 -11.49
CA LEU A 24 3.21 0.62 -11.45
C LEU A 24 2.12 0.80 -12.50
N GLU A 25 2.31 0.23 -13.68
CA GLU A 25 1.28 0.27 -14.71
C GLU A 25 0.00 -0.41 -14.25
N ARG A 26 0.14 -1.55 -13.56
CA ARG A 26 -1.02 -2.25 -13.03
C ARG A 26 -1.73 -1.41 -11.97
N ILE A 27 -0.94 -0.74 -11.14
CA ILE A 27 -1.52 0.17 -10.14
C ILE A 27 -2.29 1.28 -10.81
N ASP A 28 -1.73 1.85 -11.88
CA ASP A 28 -2.41 2.93 -12.60
C ASP A 28 -3.70 2.44 -13.26
N GLU A 29 -3.72 1.20 -13.74
CA GLU A 29 -4.94 0.63 -14.27
C GLU A 29 -6.02 0.52 -13.19
N LEU A 30 -5.63 0.09 -12.02
CA LEU A 30 -6.56 0.01 -10.90
C LEU A 30 -7.08 1.39 -10.52
N ARG A 31 -6.20 2.38 -10.54
CA ARG A 31 -6.62 3.75 -10.24
C ARG A 31 -7.68 4.23 -11.23
N ARG A 32 -7.45 3.96 -12.51
CA ARG A 32 -8.40 4.39 -13.55
C ARG A 32 -9.71 3.65 -13.46
N ALA A 33 -9.69 2.43 -12.97
CA ALA A 33 -10.91 1.65 -12.81
C ALA A 33 -11.71 2.05 -11.58
N ALA A 34 -11.08 2.71 -10.62
CA ALA A 34 -11.77 3.12 -9.41
C ALA A 34 -12.54 4.41 -9.66
N PRO A 35 -13.79 4.50 -9.20
CA PRO A 35 -14.62 5.67 -9.48
C PRO A 35 -14.08 6.97 -8.91
N ASP A 36 -13.37 6.90 -7.80
CA ASP A 36 -12.83 8.09 -7.16
C ASP A 36 -11.43 8.46 -7.65
N LEU A 37 -10.88 7.70 -8.58
CA LEU A 37 -9.57 7.95 -9.18
C LEU A 37 -8.53 8.27 -8.12
N PRO A 38 -8.21 7.33 -7.25
CA PRO A 38 -7.30 7.59 -6.15
C PRO A 38 -5.88 7.88 -6.64
N SER A 39 -5.10 8.56 -5.82
CA SER A 39 -3.68 8.77 -6.12
C SER A 39 -2.94 7.45 -6.05
N ARG A 40 -1.69 7.45 -6.56
CA ARG A 40 -0.86 6.27 -6.47
C ARG A 40 -0.64 5.81 -5.02
N PRO A 41 -0.27 6.70 -4.10
CA PRO A 41 -0.12 6.25 -2.71
C PRO A 41 -1.41 5.69 -2.13
N GLU A 42 -2.53 6.28 -2.47
CA GLU A 42 -3.80 5.79 -1.95
C GLU A 42 -4.14 4.42 -2.53
N ALA A 43 -3.90 4.22 -3.81
CA ALA A 43 -4.15 2.92 -4.43
C ALA A 43 -3.27 1.85 -3.82
N ILE A 44 -2.00 2.16 -3.60
CA ILE A 44 -1.07 1.23 -2.99
C ILE A 44 -1.52 0.89 -1.57
N ARG A 45 -1.92 1.89 -0.81
CA ARG A 45 -2.39 1.66 0.56
C ARG A 45 -3.59 0.72 0.57
N ARG A 46 -4.53 0.92 -0.34
CA ARG A 46 -5.71 0.05 -0.42
C ARG A 46 -5.33 -1.39 -0.74
N LEU A 47 -4.39 -1.57 -1.66
CA LEU A 47 -3.92 -2.92 -2.01
C LEU A 47 -3.26 -3.60 -0.83
N VAL A 48 -2.43 -2.88 -0.10
CA VAL A 48 -1.77 -3.44 1.07
C VAL A 48 -2.78 -3.82 2.13
N GLU A 49 -3.72 -2.94 2.41
CA GLU A 49 -4.74 -3.23 3.40
C GLU A 49 -5.57 -4.44 3.03
N LYS A 50 -5.92 -4.54 1.75
CA LYS A 50 -6.68 -5.69 1.28
C LYS A 50 -5.88 -6.97 1.44
N ALA A 51 -4.60 -6.95 1.10
CA ALA A 51 -3.77 -8.13 1.23
C ALA A 51 -3.66 -8.58 2.69
N LEU A 52 -3.54 -7.63 3.59
CA LEU A 52 -3.47 -7.96 5.01
C LEU A 52 -4.79 -8.50 5.53
N ASP A 53 -5.90 -7.91 5.09
CA ASP A 53 -7.23 -8.39 5.48
C ASP A 53 -7.50 -9.79 4.97
N ASP A 54 -6.98 -10.11 3.79
CA ASP A 54 -7.16 -11.43 3.19
C ASP A 54 -6.25 -12.48 3.83
N GLY A 55 -5.44 -12.08 4.78
CA GLY A 55 -4.56 -13.03 5.44
C GLY A 55 -3.32 -13.37 4.66
N HIS A 56 -2.97 -12.56 3.69
CA HIS A 56 -1.73 -12.75 2.93
C HIS A 56 -0.56 -12.29 3.78
N ASP A 57 -0.31 -13.05 4.78
CA ASP A 57 0.75 -12.75 5.70
C ASP A 57 2.05 -13.23 5.10
N ALA A 58 2.96 -12.31 4.87
CA ALA A 58 4.23 -12.65 4.24
C ALA A 58 5.02 -13.65 5.06
N ALA A 59 4.75 -13.72 6.32
CA ALA A 59 5.45 -14.66 7.18
C ALA A 59 4.97 -16.08 7.02
N ALA A 60 3.88 -16.26 6.38
CA ALA A 60 3.33 -17.59 6.20
C ALA A 60 4.27 -18.49 5.43
#